data_4533e76974cb906925398b9224bbdb33
#
_entry.id   4533e76974cb906925398b9224bbdb33
#
_cell.length_a   1.000
_cell.length_b   1.000
_cell.length_c   1.000
_cell.angle_alpha   90.00
_cell.angle_beta   90.00
_cell.angle_gamma   90.00
#
_symmetry.space_group_name_H-M   'P 1'
#
loop_
_entity.id
_entity.type
_entity.pdbx_description
1 polymer ?
#
loop_
_entity_poly.entity_id
_entity_poly.type
_entity_poly.pdbx_seq_one_letter_code
_entity_poly.pdbx_strand_id
1 'polypeptide(L)'
;ATGDVWNFFYRYNNRGLISAGKLPGIDWSYYIYDQLNRPVLTQDPNLRFTGKWSYSKFDQFGRPISSGLTAIAGQDAEQLQDQLWMPAVTCSETRSESANGYTNVVFPTESLEELAINYYDDYDFNGDGTPDYETTNADNARSKEKLTGQFSKILEEGTAVFEKGVFFYDYKSRVIETKGNNHDGGEET
;
A
#
# COMPACT_ATOMS: atom_id res chain seq x y z
N ALA A 1 11.14 39.05 -4.68
CA ALA A 1 10.62 37.90 -3.92
C ALA A 1 11.62 36.75 -3.96
N THR A 2 12.72 36.85 -3.17
CA THR A 2 13.80 35.83 -3.12
C THR A 2 13.82 35.05 -1.78
N GLY A 3 12.77 35.22 -0.95
CA GLY A 3 12.74 34.65 0.42
C GLY A 3 12.29 33.21 0.54
N ASP A 4 11.56 32.66 -0.46
CA ASP A 4 10.88 31.37 -0.32
C ASP A 4 11.67 30.13 -0.81
N VAL A 5 12.85 30.37 -1.42
CA VAL A 5 13.62 29.30 -2.09
C VAL A 5 14.31 28.35 -1.10
N TRP A 6 14.52 28.79 0.13
CA TRP A 6 15.26 28.03 1.16
C TRP A 6 14.42 27.66 2.39
N ASN A 7 13.13 27.99 2.40
CA ASN A 7 12.25 27.75 3.54
C ASN A 7 11.45 26.46 3.40
N PHE A 8 11.26 25.76 4.54
CA PHE A 8 10.34 24.66 4.69
C PHE A 8 9.03 25.20 5.24
N PHE A 9 7.92 24.82 4.62
CA PHE A 9 6.58 25.20 5.08
C PHE A 9 5.75 23.97 5.35
N TYR A 10 4.95 24.01 6.42
CA TYR A 10 4.05 22.94 6.82
C TYR A 10 2.68 23.51 7.12
N ARG A 11 1.66 22.75 6.75
CA ARG A 11 0.28 22.97 7.18
C ARG A 11 -0.16 21.77 7.98
N TYR A 12 -1.01 22.00 8.97
CA TYR A 12 -1.51 20.95 9.85
C TYR A 12 -3.04 20.93 9.78
N ASN A 13 -3.60 19.73 9.89
CA ASN A 13 -5.04 19.55 10.01
C ASN A 13 -5.51 19.72 11.45
N ASN A 14 -6.83 19.59 11.68
CA ASN A 14 -7.44 19.78 13.02
C ASN A 14 -7.00 18.72 14.06
N ARG A 15 -6.33 17.64 13.62
CA ARG A 15 -5.77 16.62 14.51
C ARG A 15 -4.27 16.82 14.76
N GLY A 16 -3.68 17.90 14.26
CA GLY A 16 -2.27 18.20 14.39
C GLY A 16 -1.34 17.39 13.48
N LEU A 17 -1.90 16.69 12.47
CA LEU A 17 -1.12 15.97 11.48
C LEU A 17 -0.75 16.88 10.31
N ILE A 18 0.42 16.68 9.69
CA ILE A 18 0.87 17.45 8.54
C ILE A 18 -0.07 17.18 7.36
N SER A 19 -0.89 18.15 6.96
CA SER A 19 -1.77 18.04 5.80
C SER A 19 -1.11 18.47 4.50
N ALA A 20 -0.09 19.34 4.57
CA ALA A 20 0.72 19.70 3.42
C ALA A 20 2.13 20.11 3.86
N GLY A 21 3.11 19.81 3.00
CA GLY A 21 4.49 20.21 3.16
C GLY A 21 5.07 20.79 1.88
N LYS A 22 5.92 21.81 2.02
CA LYS A 22 6.64 22.40 0.90
C LYS A 22 8.13 22.46 1.23
N LEU A 23 8.92 21.78 0.41
CA LEU A 23 10.37 21.82 0.49
C LEU A 23 10.93 22.99 -0.32
N PRO A 24 12.17 23.46 -0.04
CA PRO A 24 12.84 24.48 -0.84
C PRO A 24 12.88 24.12 -2.31
N GLY A 25 12.43 25.04 -3.16
CA GLY A 25 12.47 24.86 -4.63
C GLY A 25 11.42 23.89 -5.21
N ILE A 26 10.59 23.27 -4.37
CA ILE A 26 9.54 22.32 -4.77
C ILE A 26 8.17 22.89 -4.37
N ASP A 27 7.12 22.58 -5.11
CA ASP A 27 5.75 22.95 -4.75
C ASP A 27 5.18 22.03 -3.68
N TRP A 28 3.97 22.33 -3.17
CA TRP A 28 3.33 21.62 -2.09
C TRP A 28 3.10 20.14 -2.38
N SER A 29 3.38 19.29 -1.39
CA SER A 29 2.91 17.90 -1.30
C SER A 29 1.78 17.81 -0.28
N TYR A 30 0.76 17.00 -0.57
CA TYR A 30 -0.43 16.85 0.25
C TYR A 30 -0.50 15.45 0.86
N TYR A 31 -1.05 15.35 2.08
CA TYR A 31 -1.20 14.12 2.85
C TYR A 31 -2.61 14.03 3.40
N ILE A 32 -3.30 12.94 3.11
CA ILE A 32 -4.66 12.67 3.54
C ILE A 32 -4.65 11.45 4.44
N TYR A 33 -5.38 11.53 5.54
CA TYR A 33 -5.36 10.53 6.60
C TYR A 33 -6.73 9.89 6.79
N ASP A 34 -6.73 8.61 7.15
CA ASP A 34 -7.93 7.92 7.59
C ASP A 34 -8.33 8.32 9.03
N GLN A 35 -9.40 7.71 9.55
CA GLN A 35 -9.87 7.95 10.91
C GLN A 35 -8.90 7.46 11.99
N LEU A 36 -7.98 6.54 11.65
CA LEU A 36 -6.93 6.01 12.52
C LEU A 36 -5.63 6.81 12.43
N ASN A 37 -5.65 7.98 11.75
CA ASN A 37 -4.49 8.85 11.54
C ASN A 37 -3.36 8.22 10.71
N ARG A 38 -3.67 7.23 9.85
CA ARG A 38 -2.70 6.65 8.92
C ARG A 38 -2.74 7.43 7.60
N PRO A 39 -1.59 7.75 6.99
CA PRO A 39 -1.57 8.40 5.68
C PRO A 39 -2.05 7.39 4.63
N VAL A 40 -3.18 7.67 3.99
CA VAL A 40 -3.81 6.79 2.98
C VAL A 40 -3.72 7.33 1.57
N LEU A 41 -3.59 8.66 1.40
CA LEU A 41 -3.32 9.28 0.11
C LEU A 41 -2.21 10.31 0.26
N THR A 42 -1.32 10.35 -0.74
CA THR A 42 -0.30 11.39 -0.85
C THR A 42 -0.22 11.89 -2.28
N GLN A 43 0.07 13.18 -2.45
CA GLN A 43 0.23 13.78 -3.76
C GLN A 43 1.38 14.77 -3.76
N ASP A 44 2.44 14.45 -4.45
CA ASP A 44 3.52 15.37 -4.75
C ASP A 44 3.20 16.22 -6.01
N PRO A 45 4.02 17.22 -6.37
CA PRO A 45 3.80 18.02 -7.56
C PRO A 45 3.78 17.24 -8.87
N ASN A 46 4.54 16.14 -9.00
CA ASN A 46 4.58 15.32 -10.20
C ASN A 46 3.29 14.51 -10.36
N LEU A 47 2.82 13.89 -9.28
CA LEU A 47 1.55 13.19 -9.26
C LEU A 47 0.38 14.14 -9.53
N ARG A 48 0.44 15.36 -8.99
CA ARG A 48 -0.58 16.39 -9.25
C ARG A 48 -0.61 16.80 -10.72
N PHE A 49 0.55 16.92 -11.35
CA PHE A 49 0.62 17.24 -12.79
C PHE A 49 -0.05 16.16 -13.65
N THR A 50 0.03 14.89 -13.23
CA THR A 50 -0.60 13.75 -13.91
C THR A 50 -2.03 13.46 -13.42
N GLY A 51 -2.57 14.23 -12.47
CA GLY A 51 -3.88 13.99 -11.86
C GLY A 51 -3.97 12.71 -11.01
N LYS A 52 -2.82 12.19 -10.59
CA LYS A 52 -2.74 10.97 -9.78
C LYS A 52 -2.47 11.26 -8.30
N TRP A 53 -2.81 10.29 -7.47
CA TRP A 53 -2.46 10.18 -6.04
C TRP A 53 -1.77 8.85 -5.80
N SER A 54 -0.80 8.83 -4.92
CA SER A 54 -0.33 7.56 -4.34
C SER A 54 -1.28 7.17 -3.22
N TYR A 55 -1.65 5.89 -3.17
CA TYR A 55 -2.51 5.36 -2.11
C TYR A 55 -1.81 4.27 -1.31
N SER A 56 -2.27 4.08 -0.07
CA SER A 56 -1.93 2.94 0.78
C SER A 56 -3.19 2.43 1.47
N LYS A 57 -3.39 1.10 1.45
CA LYS A 57 -4.46 0.41 2.16
C LYS A 57 -3.88 -0.47 3.25
N PHE A 58 -4.66 -0.67 4.29
CA PHE A 58 -4.22 -1.36 5.51
C PHE A 58 -5.22 -2.43 5.91
N ASP A 59 -4.72 -3.46 6.60
CA ASP A 59 -5.57 -4.44 7.28
C ASP A 59 -6.08 -3.91 8.65
N GLN A 60 -6.87 -4.74 9.32
CA GLN A 60 -7.41 -4.43 10.66
C GLN A 60 -6.33 -4.25 11.75
N PHE A 61 -5.13 -4.78 11.54
CA PHE A 61 -3.99 -4.62 12.46
C PHE A 61 -3.13 -3.39 12.13
N GLY A 62 -3.49 -2.64 11.08
CA GLY A 62 -2.75 -1.46 10.63
C GLY A 62 -1.51 -1.77 9.80
N ARG A 63 -1.37 -3.00 9.29
CA ARG A 63 -0.25 -3.39 8.42
C ARG A 63 -0.58 -2.97 6.98
N PRO A 64 0.37 -2.40 6.22
CA PRO A 64 0.14 -2.03 4.82
C PRO A 64 0.00 -3.30 3.97
N ILE A 65 -1.10 -3.42 3.23
CA ILE A 65 -1.41 -4.58 2.40
C ILE A 65 -1.37 -4.29 0.90
N SER A 66 -1.77 -3.09 0.49
CA SER A 66 -1.74 -2.69 -0.92
C SER A 66 -1.33 -1.24 -1.03
N SER A 67 -0.53 -0.92 -2.03
CA SER A 67 -0.18 0.45 -2.37
C SER A 67 -0.02 0.62 -3.88
N GLY A 68 -0.20 1.85 -4.35
CA GLY A 68 -0.12 2.13 -5.77
C GLY A 68 -0.53 3.55 -6.11
N LEU A 69 -1.01 3.73 -7.33
CA LEU A 69 -1.50 4.99 -7.85
C LEU A 69 -3.00 4.91 -8.16
N THR A 70 -3.68 6.04 -8.01
CA THR A 70 -5.08 6.19 -8.37
C THR A 70 -5.32 7.56 -8.99
N ALA A 71 -6.27 7.66 -9.91
CA ALA A 71 -6.72 8.93 -10.46
C ALA A 71 -8.00 9.35 -9.73
N ILE A 72 -7.96 10.52 -9.08
CA ILE A 72 -9.12 11.10 -8.40
C ILE A 72 -9.39 12.46 -9.04
N ALA A 73 -10.52 12.59 -9.70
CA ALA A 73 -10.92 13.81 -10.38
C ALA A 73 -11.95 14.60 -9.55
N GLY A 74 -11.90 15.94 -9.65
CA GLY A 74 -12.93 16.81 -9.13
C GLY A 74 -12.95 17.03 -7.61
N GLN A 75 -11.95 16.54 -6.90
CA GLN A 75 -11.80 16.75 -5.45
C GLN A 75 -10.40 17.28 -5.14
N ASP A 76 -10.34 18.26 -4.25
CA ASP A 76 -9.09 18.75 -3.68
C ASP A 76 -8.71 18.01 -2.39
N ALA A 77 -7.55 18.33 -1.83
CA ALA A 77 -7.03 17.65 -0.63
C ALA A 77 -7.92 17.83 0.61
N GLU A 78 -8.59 18.98 0.75
CA GLU A 78 -9.47 19.26 1.88
C GLU A 78 -10.77 18.45 1.77
N GLN A 79 -11.37 18.41 0.60
CA GLN A 79 -12.57 17.60 0.32
C GLN A 79 -12.33 16.10 0.53
N LEU A 80 -11.17 15.60 0.09
CA LEU A 80 -10.77 14.20 0.31
C LEU A 80 -10.58 13.91 1.81
N GLN A 81 -9.97 14.83 2.55
CA GLN A 81 -9.78 14.65 3.99
C GLN A 81 -11.14 14.64 4.73
N ASP A 82 -12.04 15.54 4.38
CA ASP A 82 -13.38 15.60 4.97
C ASP A 82 -14.17 14.32 4.68
N GLN A 83 -14.10 13.80 3.44
CA GLN A 83 -14.73 12.55 3.05
C GLN A 83 -14.23 11.37 3.89
N LEU A 84 -12.92 11.25 4.09
CA LEU A 84 -12.32 10.13 4.84
C LEU A 84 -12.54 10.22 6.35
N TRP A 85 -12.89 11.39 6.86
CA TRP A 85 -13.24 11.58 8.27
C TRP A 85 -14.73 11.49 8.57
N MET A 86 -15.58 11.26 7.57
CA MET A 86 -17.01 11.02 7.81
C MET A 86 -17.22 9.80 8.70
N PRO A 87 -18.22 9.81 9.60
CA PRO A 87 -18.56 8.67 10.42
C PRO A 87 -18.85 7.41 9.57
N ALA A 88 -18.45 6.26 10.07
CA ALA A 88 -18.67 4.95 9.44
C ALA A 88 -17.91 4.68 8.12
N VAL A 89 -16.89 5.50 7.78
CA VAL A 89 -16.00 5.15 6.67
C VAL A 89 -15.13 3.95 7.08
N THR A 90 -15.11 2.92 6.22
CA THR A 90 -14.27 1.74 6.44
C THR A 90 -12.80 2.12 6.24
N CYS A 91 -11.95 1.70 7.21
CA CYS A 91 -10.53 2.03 7.23
C CYS A 91 -9.62 0.83 6.98
N SER A 92 -10.14 -0.39 6.94
CA SER A 92 -9.34 -1.60 6.80
C SER A 92 -9.95 -2.56 5.80
N GLU A 93 -9.11 -3.16 4.98
CA GLU A 93 -9.48 -4.27 4.12
C GLU A 93 -9.37 -5.59 4.91
N THR A 94 -10.06 -6.61 4.43
CA THR A 94 -10.01 -7.97 4.98
C THR A 94 -9.63 -8.95 3.89
N ARG A 95 -9.21 -10.17 4.28
CA ARG A 95 -8.97 -11.26 3.32
C ARG A 95 -10.27 -11.61 2.60
N SER A 96 -10.18 -11.91 1.33
CA SER A 96 -11.33 -12.18 0.46
C SER A 96 -10.89 -12.96 -0.77
N GLU A 97 -11.74 -13.80 -1.29
CA GLU A 97 -11.56 -14.46 -2.58
C GLU A 97 -11.66 -13.42 -3.71
N SER A 98 -10.50 -12.90 -4.10
CA SER A 98 -10.36 -11.85 -5.12
C SER A 98 -8.97 -11.93 -5.77
N ALA A 99 -8.75 -11.20 -6.86
CA ALA A 99 -7.51 -11.25 -7.64
C ALA A 99 -6.24 -10.93 -6.82
N ASN A 100 -6.35 -10.09 -5.78
CA ASN A 100 -5.25 -9.73 -4.90
C ASN A 100 -5.42 -10.24 -3.46
N GLY A 101 -6.43 -11.13 -3.20
CA GLY A 101 -6.68 -11.74 -1.90
C GLY A 101 -7.25 -10.83 -0.82
N TYR A 102 -7.66 -9.60 -1.16
CA TYR A 102 -8.23 -8.62 -0.24
C TYR A 102 -9.53 -8.02 -0.77
N THR A 103 -10.40 -7.58 0.13
CA THR A 103 -11.54 -6.74 -0.24
C THR A 103 -11.07 -5.45 -0.89
N ASN A 104 -11.98 -4.76 -1.58
CA ASN A 104 -11.74 -3.42 -2.12
C ASN A 104 -12.85 -2.47 -1.65
N VAL A 105 -12.96 -2.30 -0.33
CA VAL A 105 -14.01 -1.49 0.32
C VAL A 105 -13.49 -0.20 0.93
N VAL A 106 -12.17 -0.11 1.14
CA VAL A 106 -11.51 1.11 1.63
C VAL A 106 -11.21 2.04 0.45
N PHE A 107 -11.54 3.32 0.61
CA PHE A 107 -11.22 4.34 -0.38
C PHE A 107 -9.69 4.50 -0.59
N PRO A 108 -9.22 4.64 -1.84
CA PRO A 108 -9.97 4.64 -3.10
C PRO A 108 -10.36 3.23 -3.56
N THR A 109 -11.50 3.11 -4.26
CA THR A 109 -12.01 1.82 -4.75
C THR A 109 -11.97 1.69 -6.27
N GLU A 110 -11.64 2.77 -6.97
CA GLU A 110 -11.65 2.85 -8.43
C GLU A 110 -10.32 3.38 -8.97
N SER A 111 -10.06 3.09 -10.23
CA SER A 111 -8.87 3.56 -10.96
C SER A 111 -7.55 3.20 -10.27
N LEU A 112 -7.50 2.03 -9.64
CA LEU A 112 -6.33 1.56 -8.91
C LEU A 112 -5.29 0.99 -9.86
N GLU A 113 -4.08 1.49 -9.77
CA GLU A 113 -2.88 0.90 -10.35
C GLU A 113 -2.04 0.35 -9.18
N GLU A 114 -2.21 -0.94 -8.86
CA GLU A 114 -1.44 -1.57 -7.78
C GLU A 114 0.03 -1.67 -8.15
N LEU A 115 0.90 -1.22 -7.24
CA LEU A 115 2.35 -1.30 -7.38
C LEU A 115 2.97 -2.28 -6.41
N ALA A 116 2.36 -2.48 -5.25
CA ALA A 116 2.81 -3.46 -4.27
C ALA A 116 1.63 -4.05 -3.49
N ILE A 117 1.74 -5.35 -3.18
CA ILE A 117 0.80 -6.11 -2.35
C ILE A 117 1.62 -6.88 -1.32
N ASN A 118 1.19 -6.84 -0.07
CA ASN A 118 1.81 -7.59 1.03
C ASN A 118 0.79 -8.55 1.64
N TYR A 119 1.24 -9.76 1.93
CA TYR A 119 0.46 -10.82 2.57
C TYR A 119 1.05 -11.17 3.93
N TYR A 120 0.18 -11.46 4.87
CA TYR A 120 0.56 -11.75 6.25
C TYR A 120 -0.18 -12.97 6.76
N ASP A 121 0.40 -13.64 7.75
CA ASP A 121 -0.21 -14.67 8.61
C ASP A 121 -0.35 -16.07 8.00
N ASP A 122 -0.50 -16.19 6.70
CA ASP A 122 -0.71 -17.44 5.96
C ASP A 122 -0.10 -17.41 4.56
N TYR A 123 -0.31 -18.44 3.77
CA TYR A 123 0.17 -18.58 2.39
C TYR A 123 -0.99 -18.75 1.40
N ASP A 124 -2.23 -18.49 1.80
CA ASP A 124 -3.41 -18.43 0.95
C ASP A 124 -3.57 -16.99 0.46
N PHE A 125 -2.92 -16.63 -0.63
CA PHE A 125 -2.84 -15.25 -1.11
C PHE A 125 -4.04 -14.83 -1.95
N ASN A 126 -4.78 -15.79 -2.51
CA ASN A 126 -5.99 -15.54 -3.30
C ASN A 126 -7.28 -15.59 -2.45
N GLY A 127 -7.20 -16.03 -1.17
CA GLY A 127 -8.31 -16.07 -0.23
C GLY A 127 -9.32 -17.20 -0.46
N ASP A 128 -8.93 -18.27 -1.18
CA ASP A 128 -9.81 -19.40 -1.49
C ASP A 128 -9.86 -20.48 -0.39
N GLY A 129 -9.06 -20.32 0.67
CA GLY A 129 -8.97 -21.22 1.82
C GLY A 129 -7.90 -22.29 1.66
N THR A 130 -7.12 -22.26 0.58
CA THR A 130 -6.01 -23.18 0.33
C THR A 130 -4.68 -22.42 0.17
N PRO A 131 -3.55 -22.95 0.71
CA PRO A 131 -2.26 -22.30 0.51
C PRO A 131 -1.84 -22.31 -0.97
N ASP A 132 -1.48 -21.15 -1.52
CA ASP A 132 -0.88 -21.02 -2.85
C ASP A 132 0.58 -21.46 -2.88
N TYR A 133 1.24 -21.44 -1.72
CA TYR A 133 2.65 -21.80 -1.57
C TYR A 133 2.86 -22.71 -0.37
N GLU A 134 3.64 -23.77 -0.57
CA GLU A 134 3.96 -24.76 0.46
C GLU A 134 5.47 -24.96 0.55
N THR A 135 5.92 -25.41 1.74
CA THR A 135 7.29 -25.87 1.96
C THR A 135 7.29 -27.06 2.91
N THR A 136 8.22 -27.98 2.72
CA THR A 136 8.42 -29.12 3.64
C THR A 136 9.22 -28.76 4.88
N ASN A 137 9.86 -27.59 4.88
CA ASN A 137 10.79 -27.14 5.90
C ASN A 137 10.19 -26.13 6.90
N ALA A 138 8.98 -25.59 6.63
CA ALA A 138 8.35 -24.57 7.45
C ALA A 138 7.15 -25.12 8.22
N ASP A 139 7.03 -24.70 9.47
CA ASP A 139 5.85 -24.87 10.29
C ASP A 139 4.91 -23.67 10.04
N ASN A 140 3.84 -23.86 9.29
CA ASN A 140 2.86 -22.82 8.94
C ASN A 140 2.24 -22.15 10.16
N ALA A 141 2.24 -22.80 11.32
CA ALA A 141 1.79 -22.20 12.58
C ALA A 141 2.68 -21.02 13.02
N ARG A 142 3.86 -20.86 12.44
CA ARG A 142 4.81 -19.78 12.71
C ARG A 142 4.69 -18.59 11.75
N SER A 143 3.83 -18.63 10.77
CA SER A 143 3.58 -17.52 9.83
C SER A 143 2.79 -16.35 10.43
N LYS A 144 2.06 -16.57 11.55
CA LYS A 144 1.26 -15.53 12.20
C LYS A 144 2.10 -14.31 12.58
N GLU A 145 1.54 -13.12 12.30
CA GLU A 145 2.17 -11.81 12.51
C GLU A 145 3.42 -11.58 11.63
N LYS A 146 3.66 -12.44 10.64
CA LYS A 146 4.80 -12.35 9.72
C LYS A 146 4.34 -11.91 8.34
N LEU A 147 5.24 -11.21 7.64
CA LEU A 147 5.11 -10.97 6.21
C LEU A 147 5.40 -12.28 5.48
N THR A 148 4.39 -12.90 4.89
CA THR A 148 4.51 -14.19 4.21
C THR A 148 4.70 -14.04 2.70
N GLY A 149 4.19 -12.95 2.12
CA GLY A 149 4.36 -12.63 0.71
C GLY A 149 4.49 -11.14 0.46
N GLN A 150 5.32 -10.79 -0.52
CA GLN A 150 5.46 -9.43 -1.02
C GLN A 150 5.53 -9.46 -2.53
N PHE A 151 4.60 -8.79 -3.19
CA PHE A 151 4.52 -8.68 -4.64
C PHE A 151 4.74 -7.23 -5.03
N SER A 152 5.66 -6.98 -5.95
CA SER A 152 6.01 -5.64 -6.43
C SER A 152 5.90 -5.60 -7.94
N LYS A 153 5.14 -4.64 -8.49
CA LYS A 153 4.94 -4.48 -9.92
C LYS A 153 6.25 -4.07 -10.59
N ILE A 154 6.62 -4.79 -11.64
CA ILE A 154 7.73 -4.42 -12.53
C ILE A 154 7.27 -3.23 -13.39
N LEU A 155 8.01 -2.12 -13.33
CA LEU A 155 7.67 -0.87 -14.03
C LEU A 155 8.30 -0.78 -15.42
N GLU A 156 8.33 -1.88 -16.16
CA GLU A 156 8.77 -1.88 -17.55
C GLU A 156 7.60 -1.67 -18.51
N GLU A 157 7.86 -0.97 -19.61
CA GLU A 157 6.84 -0.63 -20.60
C GLU A 157 6.23 -1.91 -21.19
N GLY A 158 4.90 -2.05 -21.09
CA GLY A 158 4.15 -3.17 -21.65
C GLY A 158 4.03 -4.40 -20.75
N THR A 159 4.59 -4.40 -19.52
CA THR A 159 4.47 -5.50 -18.58
C THR A 159 3.51 -5.20 -17.44
N ALA A 160 2.61 -6.15 -17.17
CA ALA A 160 1.75 -6.14 -15.97
C ALA A 160 2.20 -7.24 -14.98
N VAL A 161 3.52 -7.48 -14.91
CA VAL A 161 4.09 -8.58 -14.12
C VAL A 161 4.50 -8.08 -12.75
N PHE A 162 4.25 -8.92 -11.74
CA PHE A 162 4.73 -8.70 -10.37
C PHE A 162 5.93 -9.60 -10.11
N GLU A 163 6.99 -9.01 -9.59
CA GLU A 163 8.03 -9.73 -8.87
C GLU A 163 7.45 -10.20 -7.53
N LYS A 164 7.57 -11.49 -7.24
CA LYS A 164 6.98 -12.12 -6.06
C LYS A 164 8.08 -12.61 -5.13
N GLY A 165 7.94 -12.30 -3.86
CA GLY A 165 8.74 -12.88 -2.79
C GLY A 165 7.83 -13.57 -1.77
N VAL A 166 8.08 -14.85 -1.49
CA VAL A 166 7.36 -15.63 -0.47
C VAL A 166 8.37 -16.08 0.58
N PHE A 167 8.05 -15.88 1.85
CA PHE A 167 8.96 -16.07 2.97
C PHE A 167 8.43 -17.13 3.93
N PHE A 168 9.19 -18.21 4.13
CA PHE A 168 8.86 -19.28 5.06
C PHE A 168 9.70 -19.19 6.33
N TYR A 169 9.09 -19.50 7.47
CA TYR A 169 9.68 -19.26 8.78
C TYR A 169 9.82 -20.54 9.59
N ASP A 170 10.89 -20.65 10.38
CA ASP A 170 11.08 -21.69 11.38
C ASP A 170 10.35 -21.36 12.71
N TYR A 171 10.46 -22.28 13.66
CA TYR A 171 9.87 -22.12 15.00
C TYR A 171 10.47 -20.96 15.82
N LYS A 172 11.62 -20.39 15.39
CA LYS A 172 12.23 -19.19 15.98
C LYS A 172 11.87 -17.93 15.21
N SER A 173 10.94 -17.99 14.26
CA SER A 173 10.53 -16.89 13.38
C SER A 173 11.66 -16.36 12.47
N ARG A 174 12.62 -17.20 12.12
CA ARG A 174 13.67 -16.87 11.14
C ARG A 174 13.22 -17.34 9.76
N VAL A 175 13.49 -16.54 8.73
CA VAL A 175 13.28 -16.98 7.35
C VAL A 175 14.25 -18.12 7.04
N ILE A 176 13.72 -19.25 6.58
CA ILE A 176 14.49 -20.46 6.24
C ILE A 176 14.42 -20.82 4.76
N GLU A 177 13.40 -20.32 4.08
CA GLU A 177 13.22 -20.52 2.65
C GLU A 177 12.56 -19.26 2.05
N THR A 178 12.94 -18.90 0.84
CA THR A 178 12.25 -17.89 0.04
C THR A 178 11.90 -18.51 -1.31
N LYS A 179 10.69 -18.22 -1.80
CA LYS A 179 10.30 -18.52 -3.18
C LYS A 179 10.00 -17.24 -3.90
N GLY A 180 10.24 -17.21 -5.18
CA GLY A 180 9.96 -16.04 -5.99
C GLY A 180 9.98 -16.36 -7.48
N ASN A 181 9.65 -15.35 -8.27
CA ASN A 181 9.96 -15.33 -9.69
C ASN A 181 11.07 -14.31 -9.93
N ASN A 182 11.93 -14.56 -10.90
CA ASN A 182 12.82 -13.54 -11.42
C ASN A 182 12.03 -12.60 -12.34
N HIS A 183 12.65 -11.48 -12.77
CA HIS A 183 12.00 -10.48 -13.60
C HIS A 183 11.57 -11.04 -14.98
N ASP A 184 12.15 -12.16 -15.44
CA ASP A 184 11.80 -12.89 -16.66
C ASP A 184 10.64 -13.89 -16.45
N GLY A 185 10.08 -14.00 -15.22
CA GLY A 185 8.96 -14.89 -14.88
C GLY A 185 9.36 -16.34 -14.55
N GLY A 186 10.65 -16.65 -14.44
CA GLY A 186 11.14 -17.95 -13.95
C GLY A 186 10.98 -18.08 -12.44
N GLU A 187 10.54 -19.24 -11.94
CA GLU A 187 10.50 -19.53 -10.51
C GLU A 187 11.91 -19.79 -9.98
N GLU A 188 12.25 -19.12 -8.88
CA GLU A 188 13.48 -19.31 -8.12
C GLU A 188 13.16 -19.79 -6.69
N THR A 189 13.94 -20.77 -6.20
CA THR A 189 13.83 -21.33 -4.84
C THR A 189 15.09 -21.08 -4.04
#